data_8cb2314c63618befd1e6cdda15b99a96
#
_entry.id   8cb2314c63618befd1e6cdda15b99a96
#
_cell.length_a   1.000
_cell.length_b   1.000
_cell.length_c   1.000
_cell.angle_alpha   90.00
_cell.angle_beta   90.00
_cell.angle_gamma   90.00
#
_symmetry.space_group_name_H-M   'P 1'
#
loop_
_entity.id
_entity.type
_entity.pdbx_description
1 polymer ?
#
loop_
_entity_poly.entity_id
_entity_poly.type
_entity_poly.pdbx_seq_one_letter_code
_entity_poly.pdbx_strand_id
1 'polypeptide(L)'
;MNHSFLRSVRSFSFLLGMTSLLTACDDDSETASVNKIDLAFQALSDNNQLLQFNANNVASAPTAVAITGLQSGEKILSVDYRPATGQLYGLGSTSRLYVINPTTGVARALGAGPFTPAINGTSATIDFNPTVDRLRLVSNTGQNLRLNPETGTVAVTDGTINGAATATVSAVAYTNPVAGASTTVLFDIDPTTDKLYRQDPPNDGTLVAIGDLGVNATGTAGFDIAADDNNAFAALTVNSRSGLYRIDLTTGRATLYDNFPTNTTIIGVAIPTKAVAYGVDSDNNFVAFNPTSPQTQVTKPFTGLQSGERIVGLDMRPLNGQLYGLGSTNRLYTINLASGAAAVVGAGAPLPLTGTNFGFDFNPTVDRIRIISDAGVNLRVNPTDGVALVDGVLNPGTPSVTAAAYTNNFAGATATVLYDIDSNTDILYRQDPPNAGTLVSVGPLGVNTTGVNGFDIGGTSGTGFAVLTVGTTASVYTINLTSGTATKGADLPRPLQAMAVGLGF
;
A
#
# COMPACT_ATOMS: atom_id res chain seq x y z
N MET A 1 -56.42 59.49 -13.84
CA MET A 1 -56.17 59.87 -15.25
C MET A 1 -55.86 58.57 -15.95
N ASN A 2 -56.88 57.91 -16.54
CA ASN A 2 -57.31 57.89 -17.94
C ASN A 2 -56.16 57.67 -18.92
N HIS A 3 -56.10 56.62 -19.73
CA HIS A 3 -56.95 56.08 -20.78
C HIS A 3 -56.43 54.70 -21.22
N SER A 4 -57.21 53.71 -21.28
CA SER A 4 -57.88 52.87 -22.26
C SER A 4 -57.62 53.14 -23.75
N PHE A 5 -57.39 52.06 -24.55
CA PHE A 5 -57.93 51.79 -25.91
C PHE A 5 -57.50 50.40 -26.37
N LEU A 6 -58.29 49.56 -26.51
CA LEU A 6 -59.27 48.75 -27.32
C LEU A 6 -58.83 48.48 -28.79
N ARG A 7 -58.94 47.17 -29.13
CA ARG A 7 -59.36 46.49 -30.38
C ARG A 7 -58.32 46.29 -31.47
N SER A 8 -58.13 45.01 -31.94
CA SER A 8 -58.97 44.49 -33.02
C SER A 8 -58.73 43.00 -33.26
N VAL A 9 -59.89 42.28 -33.37
CA VAL A 9 -60.06 40.90 -33.84
C VAL A 9 -59.84 40.84 -35.35
N ARG A 10 -59.11 39.83 -35.87
CA ARG A 10 -59.33 39.22 -37.20
C ARG A 10 -59.11 37.71 -37.15
N SER A 11 -60.22 37.00 -37.25
CA SER A 11 -60.33 35.59 -37.59
C SER A 11 -59.89 35.35 -39.03
N PHE A 12 -59.12 34.30 -39.26
CA PHE A 12 -59.02 33.66 -40.59
C PHE A 12 -58.95 32.13 -40.34
N SER A 13 -60.02 31.50 -40.77
CA SER A 13 -60.16 30.04 -40.89
C SER A 13 -59.43 29.61 -42.17
N PHE A 14 -58.62 28.58 -42.10
CA PHE A 14 -58.30 27.79 -43.30
C PHE A 14 -57.98 26.34 -42.95
N LEU A 15 -58.66 25.53 -43.64
CA LEU A 15 -58.85 24.13 -43.92
C LEU A 15 -57.72 23.13 -43.55
N LEU A 16 -58.23 21.96 -43.17
CA LEU A 16 -57.68 20.63 -43.04
C LEU A 16 -56.58 20.28 -44.09
N GLY A 17 -55.47 19.76 -43.57
CA GLY A 17 -54.51 18.92 -44.28
C GLY A 17 -53.95 17.87 -43.29
N MET A 18 -54.56 16.68 -43.30
CA MET A 18 -54.14 15.55 -42.51
C MET A 18 -52.92 14.91 -43.19
N THR A 19 -51.72 15.21 -42.78
CA THR A 19 -50.54 14.42 -43.12
C THR A 19 -50.08 13.70 -41.85
N SER A 20 -50.26 12.38 -41.83
CA SER A 20 -49.69 11.45 -40.85
C SER A 20 -48.17 11.46 -40.95
N LEU A 21 -47.49 12.18 -40.05
CA LEU A 21 -46.08 11.98 -39.75
C LEU A 21 -45.97 10.79 -38.79
N LEU A 22 -45.52 9.68 -39.32
CA LEU A 22 -44.91 8.61 -38.54
C LEU A 22 -43.61 9.19 -37.96
N THR A 23 -43.65 9.61 -36.69
CA THR A 23 -42.46 9.79 -35.92
C THR A 23 -41.91 8.39 -35.61
N ALA A 24 -40.89 7.96 -36.33
CA ALA A 24 -39.99 6.91 -35.86
C ALA A 24 -39.41 7.42 -34.53
N CYS A 25 -39.71 6.74 -33.43
CA CYS A 25 -38.89 6.81 -32.25
C CYS A 25 -37.57 6.16 -32.62
N ASP A 26 -36.58 6.98 -32.93
CA ASP A 26 -35.20 6.57 -32.78
C ASP A 26 -34.99 6.32 -31.28
N ASP A 27 -34.89 5.05 -30.92
CA ASP A 27 -34.38 4.61 -29.63
C ASP A 27 -32.85 4.88 -29.63
N ASP A 28 -32.49 6.17 -29.61
CA ASP A 28 -31.16 6.58 -29.21
C ASP A 28 -31.00 6.27 -27.73
N SER A 29 -30.67 5.02 -27.42
CA SER A 29 -30.07 4.70 -26.16
C SER A 29 -28.73 5.44 -26.12
N GLU A 30 -28.74 6.70 -25.67
CA GLU A 30 -27.54 7.37 -25.22
C GLU A 30 -26.93 6.48 -24.15
N THR A 31 -25.95 5.67 -24.54
CA THR A 31 -25.03 5.07 -23.59
C THR A 31 -24.38 6.25 -22.88
N ALA A 32 -24.86 6.55 -21.67
CA ALA A 32 -24.27 7.58 -20.82
C ALA A 32 -22.76 7.32 -20.79
N SER A 33 -21.98 8.23 -21.37
CA SER A 33 -20.54 8.13 -21.39
C SER A 33 -20.07 8.15 -19.93
N VAL A 34 -19.58 7.02 -19.44
CA VAL A 34 -18.97 6.95 -18.11
C VAL A 34 -17.74 7.84 -18.13
N ASN A 35 -17.71 8.88 -17.28
CA ASN A 35 -16.51 9.69 -17.11
C ASN A 35 -15.37 8.79 -16.67
N LYS A 36 -14.39 8.58 -17.57
CA LYS A 36 -13.23 7.74 -17.29
C LYS A 36 -12.26 8.48 -16.38
N ILE A 37 -11.77 7.79 -15.37
CA ILE A 37 -10.81 8.31 -14.38
C ILE A 37 -9.40 7.84 -14.71
N ASP A 38 -8.41 8.65 -14.36
CA ASP A 38 -7.00 8.29 -14.45
C ASP A 38 -6.62 7.50 -13.19
N LEU A 39 -6.73 6.17 -13.30
CA LEU A 39 -6.46 5.24 -12.21
C LEU A 39 -5.66 4.04 -12.75
N ALA A 40 -4.40 3.97 -12.36
CA ALA A 40 -3.57 2.82 -12.66
C ALA A 40 -3.95 1.63 -11.76
N PHE A 41 -3.94 0.41 -12.30
CA PHE A 41 -4.15 -0.82 -11.53
C PHE A 41 -3.40 -2.00 -12.13
N GLN A 42 -3.16 -3.02 -11.32
CA GLN A 42 -2.66 -4.32 -11.76
C GLN A 42 -3.84 -5.28 -11.91
N ALA A 43 -3.87 -5.99 -13.02
CA ALA A 43 -4.80 -7.10 -13.22
C ALA A 43 -4.02 -8.43 -13.24
N LEU A 44 -4.58 -9.44 -12.58
CA LEU A 44 -4.06 -10.79 -12.61
C LEU A 44 -4.80 -11.59 -13.68
N SER A 45 -4.07 -12.18 -14.63
CA SER A 45 -4.65 -13.04 -15.63
C SER A 45 -4.64 -14.53 -15.21
N ASP A 46 -5.52 -15.33 -15.80
CA ASP A 46 -5.64 -16.78 -15.56
C ASP A 46 -4.40 -17.59 -16.00
N ASN A 47 -3.54 -17.01 -16.83
CA ASN A 47 -2.26 -17.56 -17.24
C ASN A 47 -1.07 -17.07 -16.42
N ASN A 48 -1.33 -16.53 -15.22
CA ASN A 48 -0.33 -16.17 -14.23
C ASN A 48 0.59 -15.00 -14.65
N GLN A 49 -0.01 -13.96 -15.23
CA GLN A 49 0.67 -12.71 -15.56
C GLN A 49 0.07 -11.53 -14.78
N LEU A 50 0.91 -10.56 -14.43
CA LEU A 50 0.48 -9.23 -14.04
C LEU A 50 0.37 -8.36 -15.29
N LEU A 51 -0.76 -7.68 -15.43
CA LEU A 51 -1.08 -6.81 -16.53
C LEU A 51 -1.32 -5.41 -15.98
N GLN A 52 -0.50 -4.45 -16.39
CA GLN A 52 -0.67 -3.07 -15.96
C GLN A 52 -1.63 -2.33 -16.88
N PHE A 53 -2.71 -1.82 -16.31
CA PHE A 53 -3.73 -1.02 -16.99
C PHE A 53 -3.87 0.37 -16.38
N ASN A 54 -4.56 1.22 -17.14
CA ASN A 54 -5.15 2.45 -16.61
C ASN A 54 -6.65 2.43 -16.93
N ALA A 55 -7.48 2.75 -15.93
CA ALA A 55 -8.93 2.70 -16.07
C ALA A 55 -9.47 3.62 -17.18
N ASN A 56 -8.78 4.71 -17.51
CA ASN A 56 -9.19 5.59 -18.61
C ASN A 56 -9.01 4.95 -19.99
N ASN A 57 -8.22 3.84 -20.12
CA ASN A 57 -7.91 3.20 -21.39
C ASN A 57 -7.68 1.68 -21.26
N VAL A 58 -8.65 0.95 -20.72
CA VAL A 58 -8.55 -0.49 -20.45
C VAL A 58 -8.48 -1.33 -21.73
N ALA A 59 -9.07 -0.85 -22.83
CA ALA A 59 -9.09 -1.58 -24.11
C ALA A 59 -7.73 -1.63 -24.80
N SER A 60 -6.77 -0.80 -24.41
CA SER A 60 -5.40 -0.84 -24.94
C SER A 60 -4.63 -2.05 -24.43
N ALA A 61 -3.68 -2.51 -25.26
CA ALA A 61 -2.79 -3.59 -24.86
C ALA A 61 -1.98 -3.18 -23.60
N PRO A 62 -2.03 -3.98 -22.52
CA PRO A 62 -1.33 -3.67 -21.28
C PRO A 62 0.16 -3.98 -21.38
N THR A 63 0.95 -3.41 -20.47
CA THR A 63 2.26 -3.98 -20.15
C THR A 63 2.04 -5.26 -19.36
N ALA A 64 2.61 -6.37 -19.83
CA ALA A 64 2.43 -7.69 -19.22
C ALA A 64 3.77 -8.24 -18.73
N VAL A 65 3.80 -8.75 -17.51
CA VAL A 65 4.96 -9.45 -16.95
C VAL A 65 4.54 -10.80 -16.39
N ALA A 66 5.31 -11.85 -16.68
CA ALA A 66 5.07 -13.17 -16.11
C ALA A 66 5.43 -13.20 -14.63
N ILE A 67 4.57 -13.78 -13.79
CA ILE A 67 4.90 -14.02 -12.38
C ILE A 67 5.88 -15.20 -12.31
N THR A 68 7.03 -14.95 -11.70
CA THR A 68 8.13 -15.92 -11.52
C THR A 68 8.48 -16.10 -10.05
N GLY A 69 9.28 -17.10 -9.71
CA GLY A 69 9.68 -17.35 -8.31
C GLY A 69 8.66 -18.16 -7.49
N LEU A 70 7.60 -18.65 -8.13
CA LEU A 70 6.62 -19.53 -7.51
C LEU A 70 7.14 -20.98 -7.39
N GLN A 71 6.47 -21.79 -6.59
CA GLN A 71 6.73 -23.23 -6.54
C GLN A 71 6.34 -23.88 -7.89
N SER A 72 6.92 -25.05 -8.18
CA SER A 72 6.61 -25.76 -9.42
C SER A 72 5.11 -26.08 -9.54
N GLY A 73 4.48 -25.65 -10.63
CA GLY A 73 3.05 -25.85 -10.91
C GLY A 73 2.10 -24.95 -10.11
N GLU A 74 2.63 -24.05 -9.28
CA GLU A 74 1.81 -23.11 -8.51
C GLU A 74 1.35 -21.93 -9.37
N LYS A 75 0.15 -21.45 -9.10
CA LYS A 75 -0.43 -20.23 -9.68
C LYS A 75 -0.79 -19.25 -8.58
N ILE A 76 -0.83 -17.96 -8.91
CA ILE A 76 -1.43 -16.95 -8.07
C ILE A 76 -2.95 -16.96 -8.29
N LEU A 77 -3.71 -17.01 -7.21
CA LEU A 77 -5.18 -17.02 -7.21
C LEU A 77 -5.78 -15.63 -7.07
N SER A 78 -5.12 -14.74 -6.34
CA SER A 78 -5.59 -13.39 -6.06
C SER A 78 -4.41 -12.49 -5.71
N VAL A 79 -4.56 -11.19 -5.93
CA VAL A 79 -3.56 -10.16 -5.62
C VAL A 79 -4.21 -8.98 -4.92
N ASP A 80 -3.46 -8.33 -4.02
CA ASP A 80 -3.87 -7.07 -3.40
C ASP A 80 -2.66 -6.27 -2.89
N TYR A 81 -2.78 -4.94 -2.81
CA TYR A 81 -1.78 -4.06 -2.25
C TYR A 81 -1.97 -3.86 -0.74
N ARG A 82 -0.91 -4.09 0.04
CA ARG A 82 -0.91 -3.82 1.48
C ARG A 82 -0.84 -2.31 1.75
N PRO A 83 -1.88 -1.67 2.30
CA PRO A 83 -1.90 -0.22 2.53
C PRO A 83 -0.77 0.25 3.44
N ALA A 84 -0.35 -0.57 4.39
CA ALA A 84 0.69 -0.24 5.36
C ALA A 84 2.10 -0.20 4.76
N THR A 85 2.36 -0.80 3.59
CA THR A 85 3.70 -0.83 2.99
C THR A 85 3.73 -0.47 1.51
N GLY A 86 2.57 -0.45 0.82
CA GLY A 86 2.46 -0.26 -0.63
C GLY A 86 2.92 -1.47 -1.46
N GLN A 87 3.27 -2.59 -0.84
CA GLN A 87 3.73 -3.79 -1.54
C GLN A 87 2.55 -4.60 -2.10
N LEU A 88 2.72 -5.14 -3.31
CA LEU A 88 1.77 -6.07 -3.91
C LEU A 88 1.95 -7.47 -3.31
N TYR A 89 0.87 -8.04 -2.80
CA TYR A 89 0.81 -9.41 -2.29
C TYR A 89 0.07 -10.31 -3.27
N GLY A 90 0.44 -11.59 -3.26
CA GLY A 90 -0.22 -12.63 -4.05
C GLY A 90 -0.50 -13.88 -3.22
N LEU A 91 -1.68 -14.46 -3.40
CA LEU A 91 -2.07 -15.73 -2.81
C LEU A 91 -1.74 -16.87 -3.76
N GLY A 92 -0.81 -17.73 -3.38
CA GLY A 92 -0.45 -18.92 -4.15
C GLY A 92 -1.43 -20.06 -3.94
N SER A 93 -1.67 -20.84 -5.00
CA SER A 93 -2.58 -21.99 -5.00
C SER A 93 -2.13 -23.14 -4.09
N THR A 94 -0.89 -23.12 -3.60
CA THR A 94 -0.35 -24.10 -2.65
C THR A 94 -0.35 -23.57 -1.20
N SER A 95 -1.24 -22.62 -0.88
CA SER A 95 -1.39 -22.02 0.45
C SER A 95 -0.14 -21.27 0.91
N ARG A 96 0.44 -20.49 0.02
CA ARG A 96 1.55 -19.58 0.30
C ARG A 96 1.15 -18.14 0.04
N LEU A 97 1.75 -17.25 0.81
CA LEU A 97 1.66 -15.82 0.58
C LEU A 97 2.96 -15.33 -0.06
N TYR A 98 2.84 -14.48 -1.07
CA TYR A 98 3.96 -13.91 -1.82
C TYR A 98 3.94 -12.38 -1.75
N VAL A 99 5.11 -11.77 -1.71
CA VAL A 99 5.31 -10.38 -2.14
C VAL A 99 5.78 -10.40 -3.58
N ILE A 100 5.12 -9.63 -4.44
CA ILE A 100 5.38 -9.61 -5.88
C ILE A 100 5.87 -8.23 -6.29
N ASN A 101 6.96 -8.17 -7.02
CA ASN A 101 7.38 -6.92 -7.64
C ASN A 101 6.47 -6.63 -8.86
N PRO A 102 5.68 -5.54 -8.85
CA PRO A 102 4.68 -5.31 -9.90
C PRO A 102 5.29 -4.97 -11.26
N THR A 103 6.56 -4.54 -11.30
CA THR A 103 7.26 -4.18 -12.54
C THR A 103 7.94 -5.38 -13.20
N THR A 104 8.50 -6.29 -12.40
CA THR A 104 9.29 -7.43 -12.91
C THR A 104 8.54 -8.76 -12.86
N GLY A 105 7.45 -8.84 -12.09
CA GLY A 105 6.71 -10.08 -11.85
C GLY A 105 7.43 -11.07 -10.90
N VAL A 106 8.58 -10.70 -10.34
CA VAL A 106 9.31 -11.57 -9.41
C VAL A 106 8.55 -11.68 -8.10
N ALA A 107 8.11 -12.89 -7.77
CA ALA A 107 7.43 -13.22 -6.52
C ALA A 107 8.38 -13.90 -5.54
N ARG A 108 8.28 -13.53 -4.28
CA ARG A 108 9.03 -14.12 -3.16
C ARG A 108 8.05 -14.59 -2.10
N ALA A 109 8.15 -15.88 -1.75
CA ALA A 109 7.32 -16.45 -0.69
C ALA A 109 7.65 -15.84 0.68
N LEU A 110 6.62 -15.62 1.48
CA LEU A 110 6.71 -15.28 2.90
C LEU A 110 6.58 -16.53 3.75
N GLY A 111 7.31 -16.55 4.87
CA GLY A 111 7.32 -17.68 5.78
C GLY A 111 8.13 -18.89 5.28
N ALA A 112 8.15 -19.94 6.09
CA ALA A 112 8.97 -21.13 5.84
C ALA A 112 8.30 -22.16 4.91
N GLY A 113 7.00 -22.00 4.62
CA GLY A 113 6.24 -22.97 3.82
C GLY A 113 4.77 -22.60 3.67
N PRO A 114 3.92 -23.55 3.27
CA PRO A 114 2.48 -23.34 3.21
C PRO A 114 1.91 -23.01 4.58
N PHE A 115 0.94 -22.10 4.64
CA PHE A 115 0.22 -21.84 5.87
C PHE A 115 -0.78 -22.95 6.21
N THR A 116 -1.11 -23.06 7.49
CA THR A 116 -2.06 -24.03 8.02
C THR A 116 -3.13 -23.31 8.85
N PRO A 117 -4.45 -23.57 8.65
CA PRO A 117 -5.02 -24.54 7.69
C PRO A 117 -4.80 -24.10 6.24
N ALA A 118 -4.62 -25.08 5.35
CA ALA A 118 -4.46 -24.83 3.91
C ALA A 118 -5.75 -24.28 3.30
N ILE A 119 -5.65 -23.69 2.10
CA ILE A 119 -6.81 -23.27 1.30
C ILE A 119 -7.71 -24.48 1.11
N ASN A 120 -8.98 -24.30 1.45
CA ASN A 120 -10.03 -25.28 1.19
C ASN A 120 -10.86 -24.75 0.01
N GLY A 121 -10.89 -25.50 -1.09
CA GLY A 121 -11.57 -25.12 -2.32
C GLY A 121 -10.64 -25.03 -3.54
N THR A 122 -11.19 -24.58 -4.67
CA THR A 122 -10.50 -24.45 -5.95
C THR A 122 -10.13 -23.01 -6.29
N SER A 123 -10.73 -22.04 -5.60
CA SER A 123 -10.43 -20.61 -5.69
C SER A 123 -10.51 -19.95 -4.33
N ALA A 124 -9.71 -18.92 -4.15
CA ALA A 124 -9.72 -18.06 -2.97
C ALA A 124 -9.29 -16.65 -3.37
N THR A 125 -9.80 -15.68 -2.65
CA THR A 125 -9.55 -14.26 -2.86
C THR A 125 -8.97 -13.65 -1.59
N ILE A 126 -8.19 -12.59 -1.75
CA ILE A 126 -7.58 -11.86 -0.62
C ILE A 126 -7.82 -10.37 -0.74
N ASP A 127 -7.87 -9.70 0.41
CA ASP A 127 -7.86 -8.25 0.51
C ASP A 127 -7.35 -7.80 1.90
N PHE A 128 -6.67 -6.66 1.95
CA PHE A 128 -6.13 -6.13 3.20
C PHE A 128 -7.16 -5.34 3.99
N ASN A 129 -7.39 -5.73 5.24
CA ASN A 129 -8.10 -4.90 6.20
C ASN A 129 -7.17 -3.77 6.69
N PRO A 130 -7.40 -2.50 6.28
CA PRO A 130 -6.48 -1.40 6.57
C PRO A 130 -6.49 -0.97 8.04
N THR A 131 -7.51 -1.35 8.82
CA THR A 131 -7.64 -0.93 10.23
C THR A 131 -6.79 -1.78 11.17
N VAL A 132 -6.51 -3.04 10.81
CA VAL A 132 -5.77 -4.01 11.65
C VAL A 132 -4.54 -4.58 10.96
N ASP A 133 -4.29 -4.18 9.70
CA ASP A 133 -3.18 -4.66 8.87
C ASP A 133 -3.10 -6.19 8.86
N ARG A 134 -4.21 -6.82 8.46
CA ARG A 134 -4.33 -8.27 8.26
C ARG A 134 -4.94 -8.55 6.90
N LEU A 135 -4.43 -9.58 6.27
CA LEU A 135 -4.95 -10.05 4.99
C LEU A 135 -6.12 -10.98 5.22
N ARG A 136 -7.30 -10.60 4.75
CA ARG A 136 -8.49 -11.46 4.69
C ARG A 136 -8.31 -12.45 3.54
N LEU A 137 -8.63 -13.72 3.77
CA LEU A 137 -8.77 -14.74 2.75
C LEU A 137 -10.17 -15.34 2.85
N VAL A 138 -10.88 -15.35 1.72
CA VAL A 138 -12.16 -16.06 1.58
C VAL A 138 -12.05 -17.03 0.42
N SER A 139 -12.48 -18.29 0.62
CA SER A 139 -12.50 -19.30 -0.44
C SER A 139 -13.90 -19.57 -0.96
N ASN A 140 -13.99 -20.15 -2.15
CA ASN A 140 -15.26 -20.54 -2.76
C ASN A 140 -16.02 -21.65 -2.00
N THR A 141 -15.42 -22.25 -0.97
CA THR A 141 -16.09 -23.19 -0.06
C THR A 141 -16.50 -22.57 1.27
N GLY A 142 -16.34 -21.24 1.39
CA GLY A 142 -16.71 -20.47 2.57
C GLY A 142 -15.65 -20.45 3.68
N GLN A 143 -14.41 -20.91 3.42
CA GLN A 143 -13.32 -20.72 4.39
C GLN A 143 -13.03 -19.23 4.53
N ASN A 144 -12.82 -18.78 5.78
CA ASN A 144 -12.62 -17.37 6.11
C ASN A 144 -11.44 -17.26 7.09
N LEU A 145 -10.32 -16.69 6.64
CA LEU A 145 -9.07 -16.62 7.39
C LEU A 145 -8.57 -15.18 7.48
N ARG A 146 -7.83 -14.89 8.53
CA ARG A 146 -6.95 -13.72 8.60
C ARG A 146 -5.50 -14.15 8.61
N LEU A 147 -4.71 -13.67 7.66
CA LEU A 147 -3.28 -13.96 7.52
C LEU A 147 -2.44 -12.82 8.10
N ASN A 148 -1.28 -13.18 8.66
CA ASN A 148 -0.25 -12.22 9.04
C ASN A 148 0.63 -11.93 7.82
N PRO A 149 0.69 -10.68 7.33
CA PRO A 149 1.44 -10.32 6.11
C PRO A 149 2.96 -10.37 6.29
N GLU A 150 3.47 -10.34 7.51
CA GLU A 150 4.92 -10.36 7.79
C GLU A 150 5.47 -11.79 7.85
N THR A 151 4.64 -12.75 8.24
CA THR A 151 5.05 -14.15 8.44
C THR A 151 4.46 -15.11 7.41
N GLY A 152 3.43 -14.69 6.65
CA GLY A 152 2.71 -15.56 5.72
C GLY A 152 1.90 -16.65 6.40
N THR A 153 1.62 -16.56 7.71
CA THR A 153 0.90 -17.57 8.49
C THR A 153 -0.54 -17.17 8.75
N VAL A 154 -1.41 -18.14 9.05
CA VAL A 154 -2.77 -17.87 9.54
C VAL A 154 -2.69 -17.30 10.95
N ALA A 155 -3.17 -16.08 11.14
CA ALA A 155 -3.28 -15.45 12.45
C ALA A 155 -4.56 -15.90 13.17
N VAL A 156 -5.67 -16.03 12.43
CA VAL A 156 -6.98 -16.45 12.97
C VAL A 156 -7.77 -17.20 11.90
N THR A 157 -8.43 -18.29 12.28
CA THR A 157 -9.51 -18.89 11.51
C THR A 157 -10.82 -18.33 12.03
N ASP A 158 -11.53 -17.62 11.17
CA ASP A 158 -12.81 -16.96 11.48
C ASP A 158 -14.01 -17.87 11.18
N GLY A 159 -15.23 -17.40 11.46
CA GLY A 159 -16.47 -18.09 11.13
C GLY A 159 -16.60 -18.29 9.61
N THR A 160 -17.05 -19.46 9.18
CA THR A 160 -17.28 -19.76 7.77
C THR A 160 -18.33 -18.83 7.16
N ILE A 161 -18.20 -18.55 5.86
CA ILE A 161 -19.16 -17.73 5.14
C ILE A 161 -20.57 -18.32 5.27
N ASN A 162 -21.52 -17.49 5.65
CA ASN A 162 -22.91 -17.82 5.95
C ASN A 162 -23.84 -16.64 5.61
N GLY A 163 -25.16 -16.76 5.91
CA GLY A 163 -26.13 -15.69 5.66
C GLY A 163 -26.75 -15.72 4.26
N ALA A 164 -26.14 -16.45 3.31
CA ALA A 164 -26.69 -16.65 1.97
C ALA A 164 -26.51 -18.12 1.57
N ALA A 165 -27.62 -18.86 1.41
CA ALA A 165 -27.64 -20.33 1.37
C ALA A 165 -26.84 -20.96 0.19
N THR A 166 -26.58 -20.22 -0.87
CA THR A 166 -25.89 -20.70 -2.09
C THR A 166 -24.74 -19.80 -2.51
N ALA A 167 -24.33 -18.85 -1.66
CA ALA A 167 -23.29 -17.91 -2.02
C ALA A 167 -21.94 -18.59 -2.20
N THR A 168 -21.28 -18.26 -3.29
CA THR A 168 -19.90 -18.67 -3.62
C THR A 168 -19.07 -17.40 -3.84
N VAL A 169 -18.51 -16.85 -2.76
CA VAL A 169 -17.69 -15.64 -2.83
C VAL A 169 -16.48 -15.88 -3.72
N SER A 170 -16.30 -15.02 -4.72
CA SER A 170 -15.18 -15.12 -5.66
C SER A 170 -14.24 -13.92 -5.62
N ALA A 171 -14.68 -12.79 -5.06
CA ALA A 171 -13.84 -11.62 -4.85
C ALA A 171 -14.30 -10.83 -3.62
N VAL A 172 -13.35 -10.24 -2.91
CA VAL A 172 -13.58 -9.42 -1.71
C VAL A 172 -12.81 -8.12 -1.82
N ALA A 173 -13.32 -7.04 -1.20
CA ALA A 173 -12.62 -5.76 -1.11
C ALA A 173 -13.02 -4.98 0.14
N TYR A 174 -12.04 -4.39 0.82
CA TYR A 174 -12.23 -3.47 1.94
C TYR A 174 -12.24 -2.01 1.46
N THR A 175 -13.11 -1.20 2.05
CA THR A 175 -13.09 0.26 1.85
C THR A 175 -11.93 0.92 2.61
N ASN A 176 -11.63 2.18 2.23
CA ASN A 176 -10.60 3.01 2.87
C ASN A 176 -9.20 2.33 2.92
N PRO A 177 -8.66 1.80 1.81
CA PRO A 177 -7.37 1.10 1.81
C PRO A 177 -6.19 2.09 1.96
N VAL A 178 -6.14 2.75 3.13
CA VAL A 178 -5.07 3.67 3.53
C VAL A 178 -4.46 3.22 4.85
N ALA A 179 -3.15 3.43 5.00
CA ALA A 179 -2.44 3.09 6.23
C ALA A 179 -3.05 3.83 7.43
N GLY A 180 -3.35 3.09 8.50
CA GLY A 180 -3.91 3.66 9.71
C GLY A 180 -5.39 4.03 9.65
N ALA A 181 -6.14 3.61 8.64
CA ALA A 181 -7.59 3.80 8.56
C ALA A 181 -8.28 3.44 9.88
N SER A 182 -9.24 4.26 10.30
CA SER A 182 -10.00 4.04 11.55
C SER A 182 -11.24 3.18 11.33
N THR A 183 -11.75 3.12 10.10
CA THR A 183 -12.95 2.37 9.72
C THR A 183 -12.78 1.72 8.36
N THR A 184 -13.44 0.58 8.18
CA THR A 184 -13.52 -0.10 6.90
C THR A 184 -14.78 -0.96 6.84
N VAL A 185 -15.24 -1.26 5.63
CA VAL A 185 -16.35 -2.20 5.36
C VAL A 185 -15.85 -3.22 4.34
N LEU A 186 -16.17 -4.49 4.55
CA LEU A 186 -15.85 -5.57 3.62
C LEU A 186 -17.04 -5.84 2.70
N PHE A 187 -16.78 -5.85 1.40
CA PHE A 187 -17.73 -6.22 0.36
C PHE A 187 -17.27 -7.46 -0.38
N ASP A 188 -18.25 -8.30 -0.75
CA ASP A 188 -18.02 -9.58 -1.40
C ASP A 188 -18.84 -9.65 -2.69
N ILE A 189 -18.24 -10.12 -3.77
CA ILE A 189 -18.94 -10.42 -5.03
C ILE A 189 -19.12 -11.92 -5.15
N ASP A 190 -20.36 -12.32 -5.43
CA ASP A 190 -20.73 -13.69 -5.74
C ASP A 190 -21.35 -13.77 -7.14
N PRO A 191 -20.64 -14.32 -8.12
CA PRO A 191 -21.16 -14.50 -9.48
C PRO A 191 -22.16 -15.66 -9.61
N THR A 192 -22.32 -16.50 -8.57
CA THR A 192 -23.31 -17.59 -8.62
C THR A 192 -24.72 -17.05 -8.35
N THR A 193 -24.82 -16.03 -7.51
CA THR A 193 -26.08 -15.36 -7.19
C THR A 193 -26.21 -14.00 -7.89
N ASP A 194 -25.18 -13.56 -8.62
CA ASP A 194 -25.09 -12.24 -9.27
C ASP A 194 -25.34 -11.09 -8.29
N LYS A 195 -24.74 -11.16 -7.08
CA LYS A 195 -24.98 -10.18 -6.02
C LYS A 195 -23.68 -9.61 -5.46
N LEU A 196 -23.82 -8.36 -4.98
CA LEU A 196 -22.92 -7.75 -4.03
C LEU A 196 -23.45 -7.97 -2.62
N TYR A 197 -22.56 -8.41 -1.72
CA TYR A 197 -22.82 -8.55 -0.30
C TYR A 197 -21.91 -7.62 0.50
N ARG A 198 -22.35 -7.30 1.73
CA ARG A 198 -21.48 -6.81 2.80
C ARG A 198 -21.24 -7.97 3.77
N GLN A 199 -19.99 -8.26 4.07
CA GLN A 199 -19.66 -9.24 5.11
C GLN A 199 -19.67 -8.54 6.48
N ASP A 200 -20.73 -8.75 7.28
CA ASP A 200 -20.95 -8.02 8.52
C ASP A 200 -21.70 -8.86 9.57
N PRO A 201 -21.07 -9.24 10.69
CA PRO A 201 -19.67 -9.00 11.04
C PRO A 201 -18.69 -9.84 10.18
N PRO A 202 -17.56 -9.27 9.72
CA PRO A 202 -16.65 -9.97 8.81
C PRO A 202 -15.99 -11.19 9.44
N ASN A 203 -15.77 -11.19 10.75
CA ASN A 203 -15.16 -12.31 11.47
C ASN A 203 -16.16 -13.47 11.72
N ASP A 204 -17.44 -13.20 11.66
CA ASP A 204 -18.48 -14.25 11.75
C ASP A 204 -18.80 -14.86 10.37
N GLY A 205 -18.29 -14.23 9.29
CA GLY A 205 -18.52 -14.65 7.91
C GLY A 205 -19.93 -14.40 7.40
N THR A 206 -20.69 -13.48 8.03
CA THR A 206 -22.10 -13.27 7.73
C THR A 206 -22.26 -12.33 6.53
N LEU A 207 -22.88 -12.84 5.47
CA LEU A 207 -23.22 -12.07 4.27
C LEU A 207 -24.56 -11.37 4.41
N VAL A 208 -24.57 -10.08 4.20
CA VAL A 208 -25.76 -9.24 4.11
C VAL A 208 -25.89 -8.72 2.69
N ALA A 209 -26.94 -9.13 1.96
CA ALA A 209 -27.12 -8.72 0.57
C ALA A 209 -27.29 -7.21 0.46
N ILE A 210 -26.52 -6.59 -0.44
CA ILE A 210 -26.68 -5.18 -0.85
C ILE A 210 -27.63 -5.09 -2.03
N GLY A 211 -27.37 -5.86 -3.10
CA GLY A 211 -28.25 -5.90 -4.27
C GLY A 211 -27.68 -6.73 -5.41
N ASP A 212 -28.43 -6.76 -6.50
CA ASP A 212 -28.08 -7.51 -7.69
C ASP A 212 -27.05 -6.73 -8.52
N LEU A 213 -26.03 -7.45 -9.06
CA LEU A 213 -25.05 -6.85 -9.98
C LEU A 213 -25.72 -6.31 -11.27
N GLY A 214 -26.88 -6.84 -11.62
CA GLY A 214 -27.61 -6.46 -12.84
C GLY A 214 -26.98 -6.99 -14.12
N VAL A 215 -25.99 -7.87 -13.99
CA VAL A 215 -25.31 -8.60 -15.07
C VAL A 215 -25.17 -10.07 -14.66
N ASN A 216 -25.18 -10.99 -15.61
CA ASN A 216 -24.92 -12.41 -15.36
C ASN A 216 -23.40 -12.62 -15.44
N ALA A 217 -22.74 -12.60 -14.30
CA ALA A 217 -21.32 -12.81 -14.18
C ALA A 217 -21.00 -14.31 -14.07
N THR A 218 -19.86 -14.72 -14.60
CA THR A 218 -19.45 -16.13 -14.56
C THR A 218 -17.97 -16.27 -14.20
N GLY A 219 -17.62 -17.37 -13.53
CA GLY A 219 -16.23 -17.67 -13.16
C GLY A 219 -15.72 -16.86 -11.98
N THR A 220 -14.39 -16.75 -11.92
CA THR A 220 -13.71 -15.96 -10.86
C THR A 220 -13.79 -14.48 -11.20
N ALA A 221 -14.06 -13.65 -10.20
CA ALA A 221 -14.02 -12.21 -10.30
C ALA A 221 -12.74 -11.66 -9.65
N GLY A 222 -12.28 -10.49 -10.11
CA GLY A 222 -11.35 -9.64 -9.37
C GLY A 222 -12.10 -8.44 -8.84
N PHE A 223 -11.81 -7.95 -7.64
CA PHE A 223 -12.51 -6.81 -7.07
C PHE A 223 -11.56 -6.03 -6.15
N ASP A 224 -11.57 -4.70 -6.30
CA ASP A 224 -10.81 -3.81 -5.42
C ASP A 224 -11.44 -2.41 -5.36
N ILE A 225 -11.13 -1.67 -4.29
CA ILE A 225 -11.68 -0.36 -3.97
C ILE A 225 -10.57 0.65 -3.80
N ALA A 226 -10.61 1.73 -4.60
CA ALA A 226 -9.58 2.77 -4.59
C ALA A 226 -9.57 3.59 -3.29
N ALA A 227 -8.38 4.04 -2.88
CA ALA A 227 -8.15 4.76 -1.62
C ALA A 227 -8.73 6.18 -1.59
N ASP A 228 -8.92 6.84 -2.74
CA ASP A 228 -9.25 8.27 -2.77
C ASP A 228 -10.72 8.57 -2.53
N ASP A 229 -11.61 7.80 -3.15
CA ASP A 229 -13.04 8.10 -3.17
C ASP A 229 -13.90 6.84 -3.09
N ASN A 230 -13.30 5.71 -2.68
CA ASN A 230 -13.93 4.39 -2.64
C ASN A 230 -14.56 4.00 -4.00
N ASN A 231 -13.97 4.45 -5.13
CA ASN A 231 -14.33 3.91 -6.43
C ASN A 231 -14.02 2.42 -6.45
N ALA A 232 -15.06 1.62 -6.62
CA ALA A 232 -14.99 0.17 -6.59
C ALA A 232 -14.98 -0.39 -8.02
N PHE A 233 -13.98 -1.20 -8.34
CA PHE A 233 -13.83 -1.81 -9.66
C PHE A 233 -13.74 -3.32 -9.56
N ALA A 234 -14.49 -4.00 -10.43
CA ALA A 234 -14.45 -5.44 -10.57
C ALA A 234 -14.11 -5.85 -12.00
N ALA A 235 -13.25 -6.84 -12.15
CA ALA A 235 -13.11 -7.60 -13.38
C ALA A 235 -14.15 -8.72 -13.36
N LEU A 236 -15.16 -8.62 -14.22
CA LEU A 236 -16.22 -9.61 -14.35
C LEU A 236 -16.20 -10.20 -15.75
N THR A 237 -16.49 -11.49 -15.86
CA THR A 237 -16.74 -12.15 -17.14
C THR A 237 -18.24 -12.25 -17.39
N VAL A 238 -18.71 -11.53 -18.39
CA VAL A 238 -20.13 -11.50 -18.82
C VAL A 238 -20.18 -11.91 -20.29
N ASN A 239 -21.05 -12.85 -20.65
CA ASN A 239 -21.15 -13.39 -22.00
C ASN A 239 -19.79 -13.84 -22.58
N SER A 240 -19.00 -14.53 -21.77
CA SER A 240 -17.65 -15.02 -22.12
C SER A 240 -16.63 -13.91 -22.46
N ARG A 241 -16.87 -12.66 -22.04
CA ARG A 241 -15.97 -11.54 -22.24
C ARG A 241 -15.62 -10.92 -20.89
N SER A 242 -14.33 -10.77 -20.61
CA SER A 242 -13.86 -10.03 -19.43
C SER A 242 -13.96 -8.52 -19.66
N GLY A 243 -14.52 -7.82 -18.70
CA GLY A 243 -14.63 -6.37 -18.66
C GLY A 243 -14.33 -5.81 -17.28
N LEU A 244 -13.91 -4.56 -17.24
CA LEU A 244 -13.83 -3.77 -16.02
C LEU A 244 -15.20 -3.14 -15.77
N TYR A 245 -15.75 -3.38 -14.59
CA TYR A 245 -17.05 -2.85 -14.15
C TYR A 245 -16.86 -1.95 -12.96
N ARG A 246 -17.56 -0.83 -12.93
CA ARG A 246 -17.72 -0.02 -11.73
C ARG A 246 -18.85 -0.60 -10.90
N ILE A 247 -18.60 -0.81 -9.61
CA ILE A 247 -19.56 -1.35 -8.67
C ILE A 247 -20.11 -0.22 -7.79
N ASP A 248 -21.42 -0.08 -7.75
CA ASP A 248 -22.10 0.81 -6.80
C ASP A 248 -22.25 0.08 -5.45
N LEU A 249 -21.49 0.50 -4.46
CA LEU A 249 -21.45 -0.14 -3.13
C LEU A 249 -22.75 0.04 -2.33
N THR A 250 -23.68 0.91 -2.79
CA THR A 250 -24.97 1.15 -2.12
C THR A 250 -26.11 0.33 -2.71
N THR A 251 -26.05 0.02 -4.00
CA THR A 251 -27.11 -0.70 -4.72
C THR A 251 -26.68 -2.09 -5.19
N GLY A 252 -25.38 -2.37 -5.20
CA GLY A 252 -24.81 -3.60 -5.75
C GLY A 252 -24.60 -3.57 -7.27
N ARG A 253 -25.12 -2.56 -7.98
CA ARG A 253 -25.15 -2.54 -9.44
C ARG A 253 -23.74 -2.46 -10.05
N ALA A 254 -23.46 -3.37 -10.99
CA ALA A 254 -22.28 -3.35 -11.84
C ALA A 254 -22.61 -2.61 -13.14
N THR A 255 -21.79 -1.61 -13.49
CA THR A 255 -21.90 -0.89 -14.76
C THR A 255 -20.60 -1.11 -15.54
N LEU A 256 -20.73 -1.60 -16.80
CA LEU A 256 -19.56 -1.80 -17.65
C LEU A 256 -18.82 -0.48 -17.83
N TYR A 257 -17.57 -0.48 -17.41
CA TYR A 257 -16.68 0.67 -17.54
C TYR A 257 -15.90 0.63 -18.86
N ASP A 258 -15.30 -0.55 -19.17
CA ASP A 258 -14.69 -0.86 -20.44
C ASP A 258 -14.42 -2.38 -20.55
N ASN A 259 -14.16 -2.86 -21.76
CA ASN A 259 -13.79 -4.27 -21.98
C ASN A 259 -12.27 -4.42 -22.01
N PHE A 260 -11.76 -5.48 -21.39
CA PHE A 260 -10.37 -5.88 -21.56
C PHE A 260 -10.11 -6.35 -23.00
N PRO A 261 -8.84 -6.34 -23.47
CA PRO A 261 -8.47 -6.88 -24.76
C PRO A 261 -9.01 -8.32 -24.95
N THR A 262 -9.36 -8.67 -26.18
CA THR A 262 -9.86 -10.00 -26.51
C THR A 262 -8.83 -11.08 -26.17
N ASN A 263 -9.31 -12.26 -25.73
CA ASN A 263 -8.49 -13.40 -25.28
C ASN A 263 -7.70 -13.16 -23.98
N THR A 264 -8.12 -12.19 -23.16
CA THR A 264 -7.55 -11.95 -21.83
C THR A 264 -8.62 -12.25 -20.77
N THR A 265 -8.41 -13.28 -19.97
CA THR A 265 -9.26 -13.57 -18.80
C THR A 265 -8.60 -12.98 -17.56
N ILE A 266 -9.26 -12.02 -16.93
CA ILE A 266 -8.80 -11.39 -15.70
C ILE A 266 -9.49 -12.06 -14.50
N ILE A 267 -8.70 -12.48 -13.52
CA ILE A 267 -9.16 -13.16 -12.31
C ILE A 267 -8.85 -12.38 -11.02
N GLY A 268 -8.13 -11.27 -11.11
CA GLY A 268 -7.82 -10.39 -9.97
C GLY A 268 -7.62 -8.95 -10.44
N VAL A 269 -7.93 -8.01 -9.56
CA VAL A 269 -7.68 -6.58 -9.71
C VAL A 269 -7.02 -6.11 -8.42
N ALA A 270 -5.96 -5.29 -8.52
CA ALA A 270 -5.30 -4.66 -7.38
C ALA A 270 -4.95 -3.20 -7.74
N ILE A 271 -5.48 -2.26 -6.98
CA ILE A 271 -5.28 -0.82 -7.15
C ILE A 271 -4.17 -0.37 -6.20
N PRO A 272 -3.08 0.26 -6.69
CA PRO A 272 -2.02 0.76 -5.84
C PRO A 272 -2.55 1.69 -4.74
N THR A 273 -2.08 1.49 -3.53
CA THR A 273 -2.43 2.33 -2.38
C THR A 273 -1.64 3.63 -2.38
N LYS A 274 -2.02 4.58 -1.53
CA LYS A 274 -1.27 5.84 -1.36
C LYS A 274 0.09 5.58 -0.75
N ALA A 275 1.07 6.39 -1.15
CA ALA A 275 2.39 6.38 -0.52
C ALA A 275 2.27 6.61 0.99
N VAL A 276 3.03 5.85 1.77
CA VAL A 276 3.05 5.93 3.22
C VAL A 276 4.48 6.02 3.74
N ALA A 277 4.66 6.84 4.76
CA ALA A 277 5.85 6.87 5.61
C ALA A 277 5.41 6.85 7.08
N TYR A 278 6.30 6.41 7.93
CA TYR A 278 6.11 6.35 9.37
C TYR A 278 7.14 7.22 10.06
N GLY A 279 6.75 7.84 11.16
CA GLY A 279 7.64 8.70 11.93
C GLY A 279 7.33 8.65 13.41
N VAL A 280 8.14 9.37 14.19
CA VAL A 280 7.98 9.58 15.63
C VAL A 280 7.88 11.07 15.88
N ASP A 281 6.79 11.53 16.47
CA ASP A 281 6.65 12.97 16.82
C ASP A 281 7.37 13.35 18.13
N SER A 282 7.38 14.65 18.44
CA SER A 282 7.99 15.19 19.66
C SER A 282 7.39 14.64 20.96
N ASP A 283 6.15 14.15 20.92
CA ASP A 283 5.46 13.57 22.08
C ASP A 283 5.69 12.06 22.19
N ASN A 284 6.55 11.51 21.34
CA ASN A 284 6.81 10.06 21.21
C ASN A 284 5.59 9.27 20.77
N ASN A 285 4.84 9.78 19.81
CA ASN A 285 3.78 9.03 19.18
C ASN A 285 4.27 8.44 17.84
N PHE A 286 3.68 7.31 17.51
CA PHE A 286 3.78 6.70 16.18
C PHE A 286 2.90 7.47 15.20
N VAL A 287 3.47 7.91 14.09
CA VAL A 287 2.80 8.74 13.09
C VAL A 287 2.87 8.05 11.73
N ALA A 288 1.72 7.84 11.08
CA ALA A 288 1.64 7.43 9.68
C ALA A 288 1.19 8.62 8.82
N PHE A 289 1.86 8.86 7.69
CA PHE A 289 1.57 9.98 6.80
C PHE A 289 1.99 9.68 5.36
N ASN A 290 1.46 10.44 4.40
CA ASN A 290 1.94 10.38 3.02
C ASN A 290 3.12 11.36 2.86
N PRO A 291 4.32 10.90 2.46
CA PRO A 291 5.50 11.76 2.37
C PRO A 291 5.38 12.85 1.29
N THR A 292 4.52 12.67 0.29
CA THR A 292 4.25 13.69 -0.73
C THR A 292 3.14 14.67 -0.36
N SER A 293 2.32 14.33 0.67
CA SER A 293 1.22 15.14 1.19
C SER A 293 1.06 14.96 2.70
N PRO A 294 2.04 15.41 3.52
CA PRO A 294 2.15 15.04 4.93
C PRO A 294 1.21 15.81 5.86
N GLN A 295 0.30 16.63 5.33
CA GLN A 295 -0.61 17.46 6.13
C GLN A 295 -1.63 16.62 6.91
N THR A 296 -2.05 15.47 6.35
CA THR A 296 -2.92 14.52 7.03
C THR A 296 -2.06 13.43 7.66
N GLN A 297 -2.12 13.34 8.99
CA GLN A 297 -1.36 12.36 9.77
C GLN A 297 -2.31 11.52 10.62
N VAL A 298 -2.00 10.23 10.73
CA VAL A 298 -2.63 9.33 11.71
C VAL A 298 -1.64 9.12 12.84
N THR A 299 -2.02 9.56 14.04
CA THR A 299 -1.15 9.51 15.22
C THR A 299 -1.69 8.50 16.23
N LYS A 300 -0.82 7.64 16.75
CA LYS A 300 -1.13 6.65 17.78
C LYS A 300 -0.03 6.64 18.85
N PRO A 301 -0.34 6.42 20.14
CA PRO A 301 0.71 6.27 21.14
C PRO A 301 1.47 4.98 20.91
N PHE A 302 2.79 4.98 21.16
CA PHE A 302 3.52 3.71 21.33
C PHE A 302 3.07 3.04 22.63
N THR A 303 2.94 1.73 22.58
CA THR A 303 2.71 0.88 23.76
C THR A 303 3.79 -0.20 23.84
N GLY A 304 4.04 -0.76 25.01
CA GLY A 304 5.01 -1.86 25.17
C GLY A 304 6.48 -1.41 25.27
N LEU A 305 6.77 -0.11 25.23
CA LEU A 305 8.12 0.42 25.52
C LEU A 305 8.42 0.36 27.03
N GLN A 306 9.70 0.42 27.39
CA GLN A 306 10.10 0.62 28.79
C GLN A 306 9.60 1.97 29.29
N SER A 307 9.44 2.09 30.63
CA SER A 307 8.99 3.34 31.24
C SER A 307 9.94 4.50 30.90
N GLY A 308 9.40 5.58 30.33
CA GLY A 308 10.15 6.78 29.94
C GLY A 308 10.99 6.62 28.67
N GLU A 309 10.95 5.48 28.01
CA GLU A 309 11.67 5.24 26.76
C GLU A 309 10.98 5.89 25.56
N ARG A 310 11.77 6.39 24.63
CA ARG A 310 11.34 7.00 23.37
C ARG A 310 11.91 6.20 22.21
N ILE A 311 11.20 6.19 21.08
CA ILE A 311 11.75 5.67 19.81
C ILE A 311 12.57 6.78 19.15
N VAL A 312 13.81 6.46 18.78
CA VAL A 312 14.79 7.40 18.20
C VAL A 312 15.30 6.98 16.81
N GLY A 313 14.87 5.85 16.30
CA GLY A 313 15.16 5.36 14.95
C GLY A 313 14.05 4.41 14.49
N LEU A 314 13.70 4.45 13.21
CA LEU A 314 12.70 3.58 12.59
C LEU A 314 13.20 3.13 11.22
N ASP A 315 12.97 1.85 10.88
CA ASP A 315 13.03 1.40 9.50
C ASP A 315 12.24 0.10 9.27
N MET A 316 11.85 -0.12 8.01
CA MET A 316 11.15 -1.32 7.58
C MET A 316 12.13 -2.40 7.11
N ARG A 317 12.01 -3.59 7.67
CA ARG A 317 12.79 -4.74 7.19
C ARG A 317 12.35 -5.15 5.78
N PRO A 318 13.21 -5.05 4.77
CA PRO A 318 12.85 -5.38 3.39
C PRO A 318 12.40 -6.83 3.20
N LEU A 319 12.91 -7.74 4.06
CA LEU A 319 12.60 -9.16 3.99
C LEU A 319 11.11 -9.47 4.15
N ASN A 320 10.37 -8.73 4.99
CA ASN A 320 9.00 -9.08 5.35
C ASN A 320 8.08 -7.88 5.64
N GLY A 321 8.53 -6.65 5.50
CA GLY A 321 7.73 -5.45 5.77
C GLY A 321 7.40 -5.23 7.24
N GLN A 322 8.15 -5.83 8.19
CA GLN A 322 8.03 -5.57 9.61
C GLN A 322 8.77 -4.27 9.95
N LEU A 323 8.09 -3.34 10.63
CA LEU A 323 8.72 -2.12 11.14
C LEU A 323 9.54 -2.43 12.39
N TYR A 324 10.75 -1.90 12.44
CA TYR A 324 11.65 -1.94 13.61
C TYR A 324 11.87 -0.54 14.15
N GLY A 325 12.17 -0.46 15.45
CA GLY A 325 12.51 0.79 16.12
C GLY A 325 13.65 0.64 17.11
N LEU A 326 14.47 1.69 17.19
CA LEU A 326 15.48 1.85 18.22
C LEU A 326 14.92 2.67 19.37
N GLY A 327 14.93 2.10 20.57
CA GLY A 327 14.57 2.80 21.80
C GLY A 327 15.72 3.66 22.35
N SER A 328 15.41 4.76 23.03
CA SER A 328 16.38 5.67 23.66
C SER A 328 17.18 5.03 24.80
N THR A 329 16.80 3.85 25.24
CA THR A 329 17.58 3.01 26.18
C THR A 329 18.40 1.95 25.45
N ASN A 330 18.65 2.15 24.14
CA ASN A 330 19.44 1.30 23.26
C ASN A 330 18.84 -0.11 23.06
N ARG A 331 17.50 -0.27 23.16
CA ARG A 331 16.81 -1.53 22.88
C ARG A 331 16.23 -1.52 21.47
N LEU A 332 16.22 -2.72 20.89
CA LEU A 332 15.57 -2.95 19.59
C LEU A 332 14.15 -3.44 19.80
N TYR A 333 13.22 -2.92 19.00
CA TYR A 333 11.80 -3.26 19.00
C TYR A 333 11.30 -3.62 17.60
N THR A 334 10.33 -4.52 17.51
CA THR A 334 9.40 -4.58 16.39
C THR A 334 8.17 -3.73 16.72
N ILE A 335 7.59 -3.07 15.72
CA ILE A 335 6.44 -2.18 15.88
C ILE A 335 5.30 -2.65 14.98
N ASN A 336 4.11 -2.76 15.55
CA ASN A 336 2.91 -3.08 14.80
C ASN A 336 2.39 -1.83 14.08
N LEU A 337 2.27 -1.90 12.76
CA LEU A 337 1.90 -0.77 11.88
C LEU A 337 0.46 -0.29 12.12
N ALA A 338 -0.43 -1.17 12.56
CA ALA A 338 -1.82 -0.81 12.81
C ALA A 338 -2.04 -0.15 14.17
N SER A 339 -1.24 -0.45 15.19
CA SER A 339 -1.52 -0.05 16.58
C SER A 339 -0.41 0.79 17.24
N GLY A 340 0.82 0.80 16.71
CA GLY A 340 1.98 1.37 17.38
C GLY A 340 2.50 0.52 18.55
N ALA A 341 2.00 -0.72 18.71
CA ALA A 341 2.47 -1.62 19.76
C ALA A 341 3.90 -2.09 19.47
N ALA A 342 4.81 -1.85 20.42
CA ALA A 342 6.20 -2.27 20.36
C ALA A 342 6.41 -3.57 21.15
N ALA A 343 7.19 -4.49 20.56
CA ALA A 343 7.64 -5.71 21.20
C ALA A 343 9.17 -5.78 21.13
N VAL A 344 9.81 -6.05 22.28
CA VAL A 344 11.26 -6.10 22.36
C VAL A 344 11.83 -7.26 21.54
N VAL A 345 12.94 -7.04 20.85
CA VAL A 345 13.65 -8.03 20.05
C VAL A 345 14.68 -8.77 20.93
N GLY A 346 14.72 -10.09 20.77
CA GLY A 346 15.68 -10.95 21.49
C GLY A 346 15.51 -10.89 23.02
N ALA A 347 16.61 -10.88 23.74
CA ALA A 347 16.62 -10.79 25.20
C ALA A 347 16.42 -9.36 25.74
N GLY A 348 16.29 -8.35 24.85
CA GLY A 348 16.15 -6.95 25.24
C GLY A 348 17.39 -6.33 25.87
N ALA A 349 18.57 -6.90 25.64
CA ALA A 349 19.82 -6.32 26.11
C ALA A 349 20.09 -4.99 25.37
N PRO A 350 20.57 -3.95 26.08
CA PRO A 350 20.93 -2.70 25.44
C PRO A 350 22.08 -2.89 24.44
N LEU A 351 21.99 -2.27 23.29
CA LEU A 351 23.04 -2.19 22.29
C LEU A 351 24.19 -1.29 22.80
N PRO A 352 25.46 -1.53 22.38
CA PRO A 352 26.61 -0.72 22.80
C PRO A 352 26.64 0.63 22.04
N LEU A 353 25.63 1.46 22.24
CA LEU A 353 25.44 2.74 21.57
C LEU A 353 25.79 3.91 22.49
N THR A 354 26.41 4.93 21.91
CA THR A 354 26.62 6.27 22.49
C THR A 354 26.15 7.30 21.47
N GLY A 355 25.79 8.50 21.94
CA GLY A 355 25.20 9.54 21.12
C GLY A 355 23.71 9.76 21.46
N THR A 356 23.11 10.70 20.78
CA THR A 356 21.71 11.13 21.01
C THR A 356 20.86 11.08 19.74
N ASN A 357 21.48 11.16 18.57
CA ASN A 357 20.82 11.06 17.28
C ASN A 357 21.42 9.90 16.50
N PHE A 358 20.57 9.17 15.81
CA PHE A 358 20.94 7.90 15.18
C PHE A 358 20.44 7.81 13.74
N GLY A 359 21.29 7.35 12.83
CA GLY A 359 20.90 6.73 11.58
C GLY A 359 20.56 5.26 11.85
N PHE A 360 19.41 4.82 11.36
CA PHE A 360 18.88 3.48 11.58
C PHE A 360 18.24 2.96 10.30
N ASP A 361 18.83 1.94 9.67
CA ASP A 361 18.35 1.46 8.38
C ASP A 361 18.75 0.00 8.12
N PHE A 362 17.91 -0.72 7.36
CA PHE A 362 18.17 -2.10 6.99
C PHE A 362 19.05 -2.20 5.75
N ASN A 363 20.14 -2.94 5.84
CA ASN A 363 20.87 -3.39 4.66
C ASN A 363 20.10 -4.53 3.97
N PRO A 364 19.51 -4.32 2.78
CA PRO A 364 18.63 -5.30 2.13
C PRO A 364 19.39 -6.52 1.59
N THR A 365 20.72 -6.43 1.42
CA THR A 365 21.53 -7.52 0.83
C THR A 365 21.91 -8.59 1.85
N VAL A 366 22.03 -8.21 3.14
CA VAL A 366 22.51 -9.12 4.22
C VAL A 366 21.54 -9.24 5.39
N ASP A 367 20.39 -8.54 5.31
CA ASP A 367 19.34 -8.53 6.33
C ASP A 367 19.92 -8.19 7.73
N ARG A 368 20.57 -7.04 7.83
CA ARG A 368 21.12 -6.47 9.06
C ARG A 368 20.73 -5.01 9.20
N ILE A 369 20.46 -4.61 10.43
CA ILE A 369 20.22 -3.21 10.75
C ILE A 369 21.58 -2.52 10.88
N ARG A 370 21.79 -1.43 10.15
CA ARG A 370 22.88 -0.48 10.39
C ARG A 370 22.40 0.54 11.41
N ILE A 371 23.18 0.76 12.45
CA ILE A 371 22.99 1.86 13.41
C ILE A 371 24.26 2.66 13.48
N ILE A 372 24.17 3.93 13.18
CA ILE A 372 25.23 4.92 13.31
C ILE A 372 24.79 6.05 14.23
N SER A 373 25.71 6.82 14.80
CA SER A 373 25.35 7.91 15.71
C SER A 373 26.17 9.17 15.47
N ASP A 374 25.65 10.28 16.02
CA ASP A 374 26.34 11.57 16.13
C ASP A 374 27.62 11.55 16.98
N ALA A 375 27.87 10.44 17.70
CA ALA A 375 29.11 10.17 18.43
C ALA A 375 30.07 9.24 17.67
N GLY A 376 29.82 8.99 16.38
CA GLY A 376 30.69 8.19 15.52
C GLY A 376 30.57 6.67 15.68
N VAL A 377 29.56 6.17 16.41
CA VAL A 377 29.29 4.73 16.52
C VAL A 377 28.84 4.17 15.19
N ASN A 378 29.23 2.94 14.90
CA ASN A 378 28.87 2.21 13.68
C ASN A 378 28.64 0.73 14.02
N LEU A 379 27.39 0.27 13.97
CA LEU A 379 27.01 -1.08 14.34
C LEU A 379 26.26 -1.78 13.21
N ARG A 380 26.38 -3.10 13.18
CA ARG A 380 25.45 -4.00 12.48
C ARG A 380 24.70 -4.85 13.50
N VAL A 381 23.37 -4.86 13.45
CA VAL A 381 22.55 -5.60 14.41
C VAL A 381 21.75 -6.67 13.69
N ASN A 382 21.69 -7.87 14.27
CA ASN A 382 20.86 -8.95 13.79
C ASN A 382 19.38 -8.67 14.20
N PRO A 383 18.45 -8.56 13.26
CA PRO A 383 17.05 -8.23 13.58
C PRO A 383 16.29 -9.36 14.32
N THR A 384 16.82 -10.59 14.35
CA THR A 384 16.12 -11.72 14.96
C THR A 384 16.39 -11.81 16.47
N ASP A 385 17.62 -11.54 16.91
CA ASP A 385 18.05 -11.73 18.31
C ASP A 385 18.61 -10.43 18.95
N GLY A 386 18.77 -9.35 18.19
CA GLY A 386 19.32 -8.08 18.66
C GLY A 386 20.82 -8.09 18.90
N VAL A 387 21.56 -9.12 18.46
CA VAL A 387 23.01 -9.22 18.66
C VAL A 387 23.70 -8.20 17.74
N ALA A 388 24.53 -7.33 18.35
CA ALA A 388 25.29 -6.30 17.65
C ALA A 388 26.72 -6.74 17.36
N LEU A 389 27.22 -6.34 16.18
CA LEU A 389 28.60 -6.37 15.79
C LEU A 389 29.10 -4.92 15.66
N VAL A 390 30.15 -4.57 16.39
CA VAL A 390 30.76 -3.25 16.34
C VAL A 390 31.70 -3.18 15.13
N ASP A 391 31.48 -2.21 14.26
CA ASP A 391 32.31 -1.91 13.08
C ASP A 391 33.26 -0.74 13.33
N GLY A 392 34.08 -0.38 12.33
CA GLY A 392 34.96 0.76 12.40
C GLY A 392 34.20 2.07 12.65
N VAL A 393 34.70 2.92 13.55
CA VAL A 393 34.13 4.23 13.85
C VAL A 393 34.02 5.09 12.59
N LEU A 394 33.01 5.98 12.56
CA LEU A 394 32.83 6.92 11.45
C LEU A 394 34.06 7.82 11.30
N ASN A 395 34.55 7.98 10.07
CA ASN A 395 35.79 8.71 9.74
C ASN A 395 35.69 9.26 8.29
N PRO A 396 36.54 10.28 7.90
CA PRO A 396 37.58 10.94 8.70
C PRO A 396 36.98 11.99 9.66
N GLY A 397 37.80 12.43 10.59
CA GLY A 397 37.49 13.49 11.55
C GLY A 397 36.52 13.03 12.65
N THR A 398 35.57 13.89 13.00
CA THR A 398 34.54 13.64 14.01
C THR A 398 33.17 13.91 13.42
N PRO A 399 32.66 13.02 12.56
CA PRO A 399 31.36 13.21 11.91
C PRO A 399 30.20 13.18 12.92
N SER A 400 29.17 14.01 12.67
CA SER A 400 27.94 14.04 13.45
C SER A 400 26.78 13.54 12.59
N VAL A 401 26.84 12.25 12.25
CA VAL A 401 25.81 11.62 11.42
C VAL A 401 24.57 11.36 12.24
N THR A 402 23.42 11.84 11.73
CA THR A 402 22.14 11.82 12.44
C THR A 402 21.06 11.04 11.71
N ALA A 403 21.31 10.64 10.46
CA ALA A 403 20.38 9.81 9.68
C ALA A 403 21.14 8.98 8.63
N ALA A 404 20.63 7.80 8.29
CA ALA A 404 21.24 6.89 7.32
C ALA A 404 20.14 6.18 6.51
N ALA A 405 20.45 5.84 5.25
CA ALA A 405 19.56 5.08 4.39
C ALA A 405 20.32 4.24 3.35
N TYR A 406 19.86 3.01 3.16
CA TYR A 406 20.35 2.12 2.10
C TYR A 406 19.48 2.23 0.85
N THR A 407 20.10 2.12 -0.32
CA THR A 407 19.37 1.96 -1.60
C THR A 407 18.88 0.54 -1.81
N ASN A 408 17.99 0.36 -2.81
CA ASN A 408 17.44 -0.95 -3.21
C ASN A 408 16.75 -1.65 -2.04
N ASN A 409 15.92 -0.91 -1.32
CA ASN A 409 15.24 -1.34 -0.09
C ASN A 409 14.11 -2.34 -0.38
N PHE A 410 14.48 -3.47 -1.00
CA PHE A 410 13.58 -4.59 -1.30
C PHE A 410 14.25 -5.95 -1.03
N ALA A 411 13.46 -6.95 -0.73
CA ALA A 411 13.95 -8.28 -0.44
C ALA A 411 14.61 -8.93 -1.66
N GLY A 412 15.82 -9.50 -1.47
CA GLY A 412 16.58 -10.12 -2.55
C GLY A 412 17.44 -9.16 -3.35
N ALA A 413 17.60 -7.91 -2.89
CA ALA A 413 18.57 -6.99 -3.46
C ALA A 413 19.99 -7.60 -3.44
N THR A 414 20.70 -7.49 -4.55
CA THR A 414 22.07 -8.03 -4.70
C THR A 414 23.16 -6.97 -4.53
N ALA A 415 22.76 -5.70 -4.52
CA ALA A 415 23.65 -4.56 -4.29
C ALA A 415 22.90 -3.46 -3.55
N THR A 416 23.62 -2.68 -2.76
CA THR A 416 23.10 -1.50 -2.08
C THR A 416 24.22 -0.49 -1.83
N VAL A 417 23.83 0.77 -1.63
CA VAL A 417 24.72 1.87 -1.23
C VAL A 417 24.14 2.48 0.03
N LEU A 418 24.99 2.76 1.02
CA LEU A 418 24.63 3.46 2.24
C LEU A 418 24.92 4.95 2.08
N TYR A 419 23.91 5.77 2.38
CA TYR A 419 24.02 7.22 2.45
C TYR A 419 23.73 7.71 3.86
N ASP A 420 24.46 8.74 4.28
CA ASP A 420 24.43 9.32 5.61
C ASP A 420 24.25 10.84 5.54
N ILE A 421 23.42 11.40 6.40
CA ILE A 421 23.29 12.84 6.58
C ILE A 421 24.06 13.24 7.84
N ASP A 422 25.04 14.13 7.68
CA ASP A 422 25.74 14.80 8.78
C ASP A 422 25.15 16.20 8.94
N SER A 423 24.46 16.41 10.06
CA SER A 423 23.77 17.65 10.35
C SER A 423 24.69 18.78 10.87
N ASN A 424 25.93 18.47 11.21
CA ASN A 424 26.90 19.49 11.62
C ASN A 424 27.59 20.15 10.41
N THR A 425 27.71 19.39 9.31
CA THR A 425 28.32 19.87 8.07
C THR A 425 27.30 20.17 6.96
N ASP A 426 26.05 19.74 7.15
CA ASP A 426 24.95 19.80 6.16
C ASP A 426 25.34 19.12 4.84
N ILE A 427 26.00 17.97 4.94
CA ILE A 427 26.49 17.19 3.79
C ILE A 427 25.83 15.82 3.78
N LEU A 428 25.46 15.38 2.56
CA LEU A 428 25.18 13.98 2.26
C LEU A 428 26.52 13.26 2.01
N TYR A 429 26.74 12.16 2.71
CA TYR A 429 27.88 11.27 2.51
C TYR A 429 27.43 9.92 1.94
N ARG A 430 28.33 9.23 1.27
CA ARG A 430 28.28 7.80 1.03
C ARG A 430 29.23 7.11 2.02
N GLN A 431 28.74 6.16 2.79
CA GLN A 431 29.60 5.37 3.68
C GLN A 431 30.20 4.19 2.89
N ASP A 432 31.48 4.28 2.53
CA ASP A 432 32.14 3.32 1.65
C ASP A 432 33.64 3.15 1.97
N PRO A 433 34.08 1.98 2.47
CA PRO A 433 33.31 0.79 2.82
C PRO A 433 32.44 1.00 4.09
N PRO A 434 31.18 0.51 4.13
CA PRO A 434 30.31 0.76 5.28
C PRO A 434 30.85 0.23 6.61
N ASN A 435 31.51 -0.95 6.60
CA ASN A 435 32.03 -1.56 7.82
C ASN A 435 33.35 -0.89 8.32
N ALA A 436 34.02 -0.12 7.48
CA ALA A 436 35.15 0.69 7.91
C ALA A 436 34.74 2.06 8.47
N GLY A 437 33.46 2.43 8.33
CA GLY A 437 32.93 3.73 8.75
C GLY A 437 33.44 4.91 7.91
N THR A 438 33.95 4.66 6.70
CA THR A 438 34.54 5.70 5.87
C THR A 438 33.50 6.50 5.14
N LEU A 439 33.47 7.82 5.39
CA LEU A 439 32.51 8.75 4.77
C LEU A 439 33.18 9.43 3.55
N VAL A 440 32.52 9.31 2.41
CA VAL A 440 32.89 9.97 1.14
C VAL A 440 31.84 11.01 0.82
N SER A 441 32.21 12.27 0.76
CA SER A 441 31.27 13.36 0.48
C SER A 441 30.61 13.19 -0.89
N VAL A 442 29.28 13.26 -0.92
CA VAL A 442 28.48 13.37 -2.14
C VAL A 442 28.30 14.84 -2.49
N GLY A 443 27.84 15.64 -1.52
CA GLY A 443 27.67 17.07 -1.70
C GLY A 443 26.82 17.71 -0.60
N PRO A 444 26.73 19.07 -0.60
CA PRO A 444 25.97 19.79 0.41
C PRO A 444 24.45 19.62 0.20
N LEU A 445 23.72 19.56 1.30
CA LEU A 445 22.25 19.56 1.29
C LEU A 445 21.67 20.87 0.74
N GLY A 446 22.43 21.98 0.85
CA GLY A 446 21.99 23.31 0.44
C GLY A 446 21.01 23.96 1.43
N VAL A 447 20.80 23.34 2.58
CA VAL A 447 19.99 23.83 3.70
C VAL A 447 20.76 23.59 5.01
N ASN A 448 20.53 24.46 6.01
CA ASN A 448 21.12 24.30 7.35
C ASN A 448 20.14 23.54 8.23
N THR A 449 20.47 22.30 8.55
CA THR A 449 19.61 21.40 9.32
C THR A 449 20.04 21.30 10.78
N THR A 450 19.17 20.77 11.63
CA THR A 450 19.44 20.47 13.03
C THR A 450 19.72 18.96 13.20
N GLY A 451 20.25 18.56 14.36
CA GLY A 451 20.60 17.15 14.63
C GLY A 451 19.44 16.16 14.77
N VAL A 452 18.21 16.56 14.45
CA VAL A 452 17.03 15.68 14.52
C VAL A 452 16.49 15.49 13.10
N ASN A 453 16.88 14.38 12.48
CA ASN A 453 16.56 14.05 11.08
C ASN A 453 16.01 12.63 10.98
N GLY A 454 15.12 12.41 10.00
CA GLY A 454 14.78 11.08 9.49
C GLY A 454 15.17 11.03 8.02
N PHE A 455 15.72 9.93 7.55
CA PHE A 455 16.09 9.74 6.14
C PHE A 455 15.88 8.30 5.75
N ASP A 456 15.21 8.08 4.64
CA ASP A 456 15.00 6.76 4.06
C ASP A 456 14.87 6.85 2.53
N ILE A 457 15.09 5.73 1.84
CA ILE A 457 15.06 5.64 0.37
C ILE A 457 13.99 4.63 -0.04
N GLY A 458 13.01 5.11 -0.81
CA GLY A 458 11.91 4.27 -1.29
C GLY A 458 12.41 3.06 -2.08
N GLY A 459 11.89 1.87 -1.73
CA GLY A 459 12.35 0.60 -2.29
C GLY A 459 12.06 0.45 -3.79
N THR A 460 10.95 1.00 -4.26
CA THR A 460 10.50 0.94 -5.66
C THR A 460 10.93 2.19 -6.44
N SER A 461 10.79 3.37 -5.84
CA SER A 461 11.10 4.64 -6.52
C SER A 461 12.59 4.98 -6.54
N GLY A 462 13.38 4.46 -5.59
CA GLY A 462 14.75 4.89 -5.35
C GLY A 462 14.88 6.36 -4.92
N THR A 463 13.77 7.01 -4.56
CA THR A 463 13.74 8.41 -4.11
C THR A 463 14.17 8.49 -2.65
N GLY A 464 15.17 9.32 -2.36
CA GLY A 464 15.53 9.66 -0.99
C GLY A 464 14.53 10.66 -0.41
N PHE A 465 13.91 10.32 0.73
CA PHE A 465 13.05 11.20 1.51
C PHE A 465 13.72 11.50 2.84
N ALA A 466 13.72 12.76 3.24
CA ALA A 466 14.21 13.16 4.55
C ALA A 466 13.22 14.08 5.25
N VAL A 467 13.09 13.93 6.55
CA VAL A 467 12.49 14.94 7.42
C VAL A 467 13.59 15.80 7.97
N LEU A 468 13.66 17.04 7.51
CA LEU A 468 14.66 18.01 7.97
C LEU A 468 13.98 19.17 8.67
N THR A 469 14.59 19.63 9.77
CA THR A 469 14.19 20.87 10.43
C THR A 469 15.16 21.97 10.06
N VAL A 470 14.65 23.02 9.41
CA VAL A 470 15.41 24.22 9.01
C VAL A 470 14.85 25.42 9.77
N GLY A 471 15.67 26.03 10.62
CA GLY A 471 15.20 27.02 11.58
C GLY A 471 14.21 26.39 12.58
N THR A 472 12.93 26.75 12.50
CA THR A 472 11.86 26.20 13.34
C THR A 472 10.85 25.34 12.58
N THR A 473 11.05 25.15 11.26
CA THR A 473 10.10 24.45 10.39
C THR A 473 10.62 23.07 10.02
N ALA A 474 9.87 22.07 10.38
CA ALA A 474 10.10 20.69 9.91
C ALA A 474 9.34 20.46 8.60
N SER A 475 10.00 19.86 7.62
CA SER A 475 9.42 19.60 6.30
C SER A 475 9.93 18.28 5.76
N VAL A 476 9.19 17.69 4.83
CA VAL A 476 9.68 16.57 4.02
C VAL A 476 10.50 17.15 2.86
N TYR A 477 11.67 16.58 2.65
CA TYR A 477 12.56 16.90 1.53
C TYR A 477 12.78 15.66 0.68
N THR A 478 13.00 15.86 -0.61
CA THR A 478 13.62 14.84 -1.46
C THR A 478 15.12 15.10 -1.54
N ILE A 479 15.91 14.04 -1.44
CA ILE A 479 17.38 14.13 -1.47
C ILE A 479 17.90 13.57 -2.81
N ASN A 480 18.64 14.38 -3.53
CA ASN A 480 19.33 13.94 -4.74
C ASN A 480 20.58 13.14 -4.36
N LEU A 481 20.54 11.84 -4.52
CA LEU A 481 21.62 10.91 -4.13
C LEU A 481 22.91 11.07 -4.97
N THR A 482 22.88 11.86 -6.06
CA THR A 482 24.06 12.12 -6.89
C THR A 482 24.75 13.43 -6.51
N SER A 483 24.00 14.46 -6.09
CA SER A 483 24.54 15.79 -5.77
C SER A 483 24.51 16.15 -4.29
N GLY A 484 23.77 15.41 -3.48
CA GLY A 484 23.50 15.72 -2.07
C GLY A 484 22.35 16.71 -1.86
N THR A 485 21.90 17.43 -2.88
CA THR A 485 20.97 18.53 -2.74
C THR A 485 19.61 18.10 -2.19
N ALA A 486 19.13 18.79 -1.14
CA ALA A 486 17.81 18.64 -0.58
C ALA A 486 16.83 19.61 -1.24
N THR A 487 15.74 19.08 -1.80
CA THR A 487 14.65 19.86 -2.37
C THR A 487 13.47 19.84 -1.41
N LYS A 488 13.05 21.01 -0.94
CA LYS A 488 11.93 21.13 -0.01
C LYS A 488 10.62 20.70 -0.67
N GLY A 489 9.92 19.78 -0.02
CA GLY A 489 8.54 19.42 -0.29
C GLY A 489 7.58 20.19 0.63
N ALA A 490 6.62 19.48 1.23
CA ALA A 490 5.62 20.07 2.10
C ALA A 490 6.08 20.15 3.56
N ASP A 491 5.56 21.15 4.29
CA ASP A 491 5.79 21.31 5.72
C ASP A 491 5.03 20.23 6.50
N LEU A 492 5.63 19.77 7.58
CA LEU A 492 5.01 18.85 8.53
C LEU A 492 4.20 19.62 9.57
N PRO A 493 3.01 19.14 9.96
CA PRO A 493 2.24 19.75 11.06
C PRO A 493 2.98 19.73 12.40
N ARG A 494 3.88 18.75 12.58
CA ARG A 494 4.74 18.56 13.76
C ARG A 494 6.11 18.03 13.35
N PRO A 495 7.20 18.40 14.05
CA PRO A 495 8.51 17.78 13.82
C PRO A 495 8.49 16.29 14.10
N LEU A 496 9.18 15.53 13.24
CA LEU A 496 9.42 14.09 13.42
C LEU A 496 10.90 13.84 13.67
N GLN A 497 11.20 12.85 14.54
CA GLN A 497 12.55 12.49 14.98
C GLN A 497 13.15 11.31 14.21
N ALA A 498 12.32 10.54 13.56
CA ALA A 498 12.72 9.38 12.75
C ALA A 498 11.72 9.20 11.60
N MET A 499 12.12 8.53 10.55
CA MET A 499 11.25 8.25 9.41
C MET A 499 11.63 6.91 8.76
N ALA A 500 10.62 6.16 8.34
CA ALA A 500 10.72 5.00 7.46
C ALA A 500 9.68 5.10 6.36
N VAL A 501 10.04 4.82 5.12
CA VAL A 501 9.14 4.83 3.95
C VAL A 501 8.62 3.42 3.69
N GLY A 502 7.37 3.31 3.25
CA GLY A 502 6.80 2.03 2.84
C GLY A 502 7.58 1.40 1.68
N LEU A 503 7.83 0.10 1.74
CA LEU A 503 8.73 -0.62 0.80
C LEU A 503 8.21 -0.66 -0.65
N GLY A 504 6.93 -0.39 -0.89
CA GLY A 504 6.31 -0.37 -2.22
C GLY A 504 6.40 0.98 -2.95
N PHE A 505 7.05 1.97 -2.34
CA PHE A 505 7.12 3.35 -2.86
C PHE A 505 8.52 3.79 -3.23
#